data_51d4b85e00e668c0b10eb95472b962cf
#
_entry.id   51d4b85e00e668c0b10eb95472b962cf
#
_cell.length_a   1.000
_cell.length_b   1.000
_cell.length_c   1.000
_cell.angle_alpha   90.00
_cell.angle_beta   90.00
_cell.angle_gamma   90.00
#
_symmetry.space_group_name_H-M   'P 1'
#
loop_
_entity.id
_entity.type
_entity.pdbx_description
1 polymer ?
#
loop_
_entity_poly.entity_id
_entity_poly.type
_entity_poly.pdbx_seq_one_letter_code
_entity_poly.pdbx_strand_id
1 'polypeptide(L)'
;MGLLAGQDGKNFILTGDISLNERPMGRVGKPLSLMGGKIFGRERGNKAPISIDGNKLKGCVIGTPVASAQVKSAILLAGLKASGTTSVIEPASSRDHTERMLKAFGADISIRGELGRNVVIKSGGNLIGQRILIPGDISSASFWMIAASIVPNSEILIKNVGLNPTRTGILNVMDSMGCNYEILDQSTIAGEPIGSIKVNTTNNLRSFTIEGDILPKLI
;
A
#
# COMPACT_ATOMS: atom_id res chain seq x y z
N MET A 1 6.00 -11.09 -6.68
CA MET A 1 5.28 -12.37 -6.89
C MET A 1 4.13 -12.24 -7.88
N GLY A 2 3.15 -11.33 -7.67
CA GLY A 2 1.95 -11.25 -8.52
C GLY A 2 2.22 -11.11 -10.02
N LEU A 3 3.05 -10.14 -10.43
CA LEU A 3 3.42 -9.97 -11.85
C LEU A 3 4.15 -11.18 -12.44
N LEU A 4 4.98 -11.83 -11.64
CA LEU A 4 5.80 -12.97 -12.09
C LEU A 4 4.95 -14.23 -12.28
N ALA A 5 3.95 -14.44 -11.41
CA ALA A 5 3.06 -15.58 -11.49
C ALA A 5 2.26 -15.62 -12.81
N GLY A 6 1.98 -14.46 -13.43
CA GLY A 6 1.29 -14.36 -14.71
C GLY A 6 2.21 -14.38 -15.97
N GLN A 7 3.51 -14.69 -15.82
CA GLN A 7 4.45 -14.77 -16.94
C GLN A 7 4.56 -16.21 -17.46
N ASP A 8 3.58 -16.63 -18.25
CA ASP A 8 3.50 -18.00 -18.79
C ASP A 8 4.82 -18.47 -19.43
N GLY A 9 5.27 -19.66 -19.09
CA GLY A 9 6.48 -20.28 -19.58
C GLY A 9 7.80 -19.72 -19.03
N LYS A 10 7.77 -18.89 -18.00
CA LYS A 10 8.97 -18.34 -17.35
C LYS A 10 9.08 -18.77 -15.91
N ASN A 11 10.31 -19.01 -15.44
CA ASN A 11 10.62 -19.40 -14.07
C ASN A 11 11.39 -18.31 -13.36
N PHE A 12 11.06 -18.08 -12.09
CA PHE A 12 11.67 -17.03 -11.26
C PHE A 12 12.00 -17.59 -9.89
N ILE A 13 13.13 -17.13 -9.32
CA ILE A 13 13.50 -17.41 -7.94
C ILE A 13 13.60 -16.06 -7.21
N LEU A 14 12.88 -15.94 -6.10
CA LEU A 14 12.93 -14.78 -5.21
C LEU A 14 13.61 -15.19 -3.91
N THR A 15 14.69 -14.51 -3.59
CA THR A 15 15.46 -14.70 -2.36
C THR A 15 15.95 -13.36 -1.81
N GLY A 16 16.51 -13.36 -0.64
CA GLY A 16 17.09 -12.19 -0.01
C GLY A 16 18.04 -12.56 1.12
N ASP A 17 18.25 -11.64 2.04
CA ASP A 17 19.03 -11.88 3.25
C ASP A 17 18.31 -12.85 4.21
N ILE A 18 18.98 -13.18 5.31
CA ILE A 18 18.45 -14.10 6.33
C ILE A 18 17.11 -13.62 6.88
N SER A 19 16.98 -12.32 7.17
CA SER A 19 15.74 -11.74 7.71
C SER A 19 14.59 -11.86 6.72
N LEU A 20 14.82 -11.54 5.45
CA LEU A 20 13.82 -11.65 4.39
C LEU A 20 13.39 -13.09 4.16
N ASN A 21 14.34 -14.03 4.17
CA ASN A 21 14.07 -15.45 3.94
C ASN A 21 13.28 -16.12 5.08
N GLU A 22 13.24 -15.53 6.27
CA GLU A 22 12.43 -16.00 7.39
C GLU A 22 11.01 -15.37 7.44
N ARG A 23 10.71 -14.41 6.57
CA ARG A 23 9.37 -13.79 6.53
C ARG A 23 8.32 -14.73 5.92
N PRO A 24 7.09 -14.80 6.49
CA PRO A 24 6.03 -15.66 5.96
C PRO A 24 5.49 -15.11 4.63
N MET A 25 5.65 -15.88 3.56
CA MET A 25 5.22 -15.54 2.20
C MET A 25 3.91 -16.21 1.80
N GLY A 26 3.43 -17.18 2.58
CA GLY A 26 2.21 -17.94 2.29
C GLY A 26 0.95 -17.09 2.17
N ARG A 27 0.92 -15.94 2.87
CA ARG A 27 -0.19 -14.98 2.75
C ARG A 27 -0.33 -14.40 1.33
N VAL A 28 0.75 -14.35 0.56
CA VAL A 28 0.77 -13.93 -0.85
C VAL A 28 0.69 -15.14 -1.77
N GLY A 29 1.41 -16.23 -1.45
CA GLY A 29 1.44 -17.44 -2.26
C GLY A 29 0.08 -18.11 -2.42
N LYS A 30 -0.67 -18.25 -1.32
CA LYS A 30 -1.99 -18.91 -1.34
C LYS A 30 -3.00 -18.24 -2.29
N PRO A 31 -3.24 -16.90 -2.20
CA PRO A 31 -4.11 -16.21 -3.15
C PRO A 31 -3.67 -16.38 -4.61
N LEU A 32 -2.37 -16.27 -4.88
CA LEU A 32 -1.86 -16.45 -6.25
C LEU A 32 -2.05 -17.90 -6.76
N SER A 33 -1.97 -18.89 -5.87
CA SER A 33 -2.26 -20.28 -6.24
C SER A 33 -3.74 -20.50 -6.56
N LEU A 34 -4.67 -19.80 -5.90
CA LEU A 34 -6.09 -19.81 -6.27
C LEU A 34 -6.33 -19.26 -7.68
N MET A 35 -5.51 -18.33 -8.13
CA MET A 35 -5.54 -17.80 -9.50
C MET A 35 -4.86 -18.72 -10.52
N GLY A 36 -4.27 -19.85 -10.09
CA GLY A 36 -3.55 -20.80 -10.94
C GLY A 36 -2.02 -20.60 -10.95
N GLY A 37 -1.48 -19.77 -10.09
CA GLY A 37 -0.04 -19.58 -9.93
C GLY A 37 0.62 -20.80 -9.31
N LYS A 38 1.80 -21.18 -9.82
CA LYS A 38 2.60 -22.28 -9.30
C LYS A 38 3.74 -21.73 -8.46
N ILE A 39 3.61 -21.84 -7.14
CA ILE A 39 4.53 -21.22 -6.19
C ILE A 39 5.06 -22.29 -5.24
N PHE A 40 6.40 -22.39 -5.18
CA PHE A 40 7.12 -23.34 -4.38
C PHE A 40 8.12 -22.62 -3.47
N GLY A 41 8.56 -23.26 -2.42
CA GLY A 41 9.54 -22.71 -1.50
C GLY A 41 9.65 -23.52 -0.23
N ARG A 42 10.51 -23.08 0.70
CA ARG A 42 10.61 -23.72 2.02
C ARG A 42 9.27 -23.67 2.74
N GLU A 43 9.05 -24.62 3.63
CA GLU A 43 7.79 -24.74 4.39
C GLU A 43 6.55 -24.68 3.49
N ARG A 44 6.55 -25.44 2.39
CA ARG A 44 5.46 -25.50 1.40
C ARG A 44 5.14 -24.15 0.76
N GLY A 45 6.17 -23.37 0.43
CA GLY A 45 6.03 -22.04 -0.18
C GLY A 45 5.76 -20.93 0.81
N ASN A 46 5.91 -21.18 2.12
CA ASN A 46 5.70 -20.16 3.14
C ASN A 46 6.95 -19.31 3.41
N LYS A 47 8.15 -19.81 3.08
CA LYS A 47 9.41 -19.09 3.28
C LYS A 47 10.29 -19.10 2.04
N ALA A 48 11.02 -18.01 1.84
CA ALA A 48 12.00 -17.90 0.77
C ALA A 48 13.22 -18.81 0.99
N PRO A 49 13.94 -19.21 -0.08
CA PRO A 49 13.71 -18.84 -1.49
C PRO A 49 12.37 -19.34 -2.03
N ILE A 50 11.68 -18.46 -2.78
CA ILE A 50 10.41 -18.78 -3.43
C ILE A 50 10.69 -18.99 -4.92
N SER A 51 10.31 -20.14 -5.46
CA SER A 51 10.27 -20.42 -6.89
C SER A 51 8.85 -20.18 -7.42
N ILE A 52 8.76 -19.50 -8.55
CA ILE A 52 7.50 -19.20 -9.23
C ILE A 52 7.60 -19.69 -10.66
N ASP A 53 6.79 -20.67 -11.01
CA ASP A 53 6.56 -21.05 -12.41
C ASP A 53 5.41 -20.19 -12.93
N GLY A 54 5.73 -19.27 -13.84
CA GLY A 54 4.74 -18.43 -14.49
C GLY A 54 3.73 -19.25 -15.28
N ASN A 55 2.46 -18.89 -15.15
CA ASN A 55 1.36 -19.66 -15.75
C ASN A 55 0.26 -18.70 -16.21
N LYS A 56 -0.66 -19.25 -17.04
CA LYS A 56 -1.90 -18.56 -17.40
C LYS A 56 -2.80 -18.48 -16.18
N LEU A 57 -2.93 -17.28 -15.62
CA LEU A 57 -3.77 -17.05 -14.46
C LEU A 57 -5.24 -16.87 -14.87
N LYS A 58 -6.13 -17.21 -13.94
CA LYS A 58 -7.58 -16.95 -14.05
C LYS A 58 -8.02 -15.95 -12.98
N GLY A 59 -8.79 -14.96 -13.40
CA GLY A 59 -9.41 -14.02 -12.46
C GLY A 59 -10.41 -14.72 -11.57
N CYS A 60 -10.46 -14.35 -10.31
CA CYS A 60 -11.41 -14.89 -9.33
C CYS A 60 -11.66 -13.86 -8.22
N VAL A 61 -12.63 -14.15 -7.36
CA VAL A 61 -12.93 -13.38 -6.16
C VAL A 61 -12.12 -13.94 -5.00
N ILE A 62 -11.32 -13.09 -4.36
CA ILE A 62 -10.45 -13.44 -3.24
C ILE A 62 -10.80 -12.59 -2.03
N GLY A 63 -11.31 -13.22 -0.98
CA GLY A 63 -11.43 -12.62 0.35
C GLY A 63 -10.13 -12.79 1.14
N THR A 64 -9.60 -11.70 1.68
CA THR A 64 -8.42 -11.76 2.55
C THR A 64 -8.84 -11.84 4.03
N PRO A 65 -8.20 -12.71 4.84
CA PRO A 65 -8.59 -12.86 6.26
C PRO A 65 -8.23 -11.64 7.10
N VAL A 66 -7.27 -10.85 6.63
CA VAL A 66 -6.82 -9.59 7.25
C VAL A 66 -6.60 -8.54 6.18
N ALA A 67 -6.77 -7.27 6.51
CA ALA A 67 -6.43 -6.16 5.64
C ALA A 67 -4.92 -6.10 5.41
N SER A 68 -4.49 -6.18 4.16
CA SER A 68 -3.06 -6.16 3.81
C SER A 68 -2.85 -5.59 2.42
N ALA A 69 -2.34 -4.38 2.35
CA ALA A 69 -2.00 -3.74 1.09
C ALA A 69 -1.02 -4.57 0.25
N GLN A 70 -0.08 -5.28 0.86
CA GLN A 70 0.88 -6.13 0.15
C GLN A 70 0.21 -7.33 -0.53
N VAL A 71 -0.71 -7.99 0.16
CA VAL A 71 -1.48 -9.11 -0.39
C VAL A 71 -2.40 -8.63 -1.50
N LYS A 72 -3.16 -7.57 -1.24
CA LYS A 72 -4.01 -6.90 -2.23
C LYS A 72 -3.23 -6.52 -3.49
N SER A 73 -2.11 -5.82 -3.33
CA SER A 73 -1.24 -5.43 -4.45
C SER A 73 -0.77 -6.63 -5.26
N ALA A 74 -0.35 -7.71 -4.62
CA ALA A 74 0.09 -8.92 -5.32
C ALA A 74 -1.02 -9.53 -6.16
N ILE A 75 -2.25 -9.59 -5.64
CA ILE A 75 -3.43 -10.11 -6.34
C ILE A 75 -3.83 -9.19 -7.51
N LEU A 76 -3.86 -7.87 -7.29
CA LEU A 76 -4.19 -6.91 -8.35
C LEU A 76 -3.19 -6.93 -9.49
N LEU A 77 -1.89 -6.99 -9.17
CA LEU A 77 -0.82 -7.11 -10.17
C LEU A 77 -0.88 -8.44 -10.95
N ALA A 78 -1.27 -9.53 -10.30
CA ALA A 78 -1.56 -10.81 -10.97
C ALA A 78 -2.79 -10.69 -11.88
N GLY A 79 -3.82 -9.98 -11.41
CA GLY A 79 -5.06 -9.71 -12.13
C GLY A 79 -4.87 -8.99 -13.46
N LEU A 80 -3.82 -8.18 -13.62
CA LEU A 80 -3.47 -7.55 -14.91
C LEU A 80 -3.22 -8.58 -16.02
N LYS A 81 -2.73 -9.76 -15.67
CA LYS A 81 -2.38 -10.86 -16.60
C LYS A 81 -3.36 -12.05 -16.55
N ALA A 82 -4.28 -12.05 -15.60
CA ALA A 82 -5.26 -13.11 -15.46
C ALA A 82 -6.35 -13.01 -16.53
N SER A 83 -6.89 -14.13 -17.00
CA SER A 83 -8.07 -14.10 -17.86
C SER A 83 -9.32 -13.75 -17.04
N GLY A 84 -10.12 -12.78 -17.53
CA GLY A 84 -11.35 -12.34 -16.87
C GLY A 84 -11.13 -11.27 -15.80
N THR A 85 -11.97 -11.29 -14.78
CA THR A 85 -12.00 -10.26 -13.73
C THR A 85 -11.48 -10.82 -12.41
N THR A 86 -10.62 -10.06 -11.74
CA THR A 86 -10.12 -10.37 -10.39
C THR A 86 -10.71 -9.38 -9.39
N SER A 87 -11.21 -9.87 -8.26
CA SER A 87 -11.77 -9.07 -7.18
C SER A 87 -11.08 -9.40 -5.86
N VAL A 88 -10.68 -8.38 -5.11
CA VAL A 88 -10.12 -8.52 -3.77
C VAL A 88 -11.08 -7.89 -2.77
N ILE A 89 -11.49 -8.67 -1.77
CA ILE A 89 -12.37 -8.22 -0.69
C ILE A 89 -11.57 -8.25 0.62
N GLU A 90 -11.45 -7.10 1.26
CA GLU A 90 -10.75 -6.95 2.54
C GLU A 90 -11.73 -6.75 3.71
N PRO A 91 -11.42 -7.25 4.93
CA PRO A 91 -12.27 -7.03 6.11
C PRO A 91 -12.26 -5.58 6.60
N ALA A 92 -11.17 -4.85 6.31
CA ALA A 92 -11.00 -3.42 6.57
C ALA A 92 -10.21 -2.79 5.43
N SER A 93 -10.28 -1.47 5.26
CA SER A 93 -9.51 -0.77 4.23
C SER A 93 -8.03 -0.80 4.56
N SER A 94 -7.20 -1.23 3.60
CA SER A 94 -5.74 -1.10 3.66
C SER A 94 -5.27 0.02 2.72
N ARG A 95 -3.96 0.31 2.70
CA ARG A 95 -3.37 1.32 1.82
C ARG A 95 -3.77 1.10 0.36
N ASP A 96 -4.05 2.17 -0.37
CA ASP A 96 -4.61 2.16 -1.73
C ASP A 96 -3.65 2.68 -2.82
N HIS A 97 -2.36 2.74 -2.53
CA HIS A 97 -1.35 3.20 -3.50
C HIS A 97 -1.38 2.43 -4.81
N THR A 98 -1.55 1.11 -4.76
CA THR A 98 -1.57 0.26 -5.95
C THR A 98 -2.78 0.57 -6.81
N GLU A 99 -3.95 0.78 -6.22
CA GLU A 99 -5.17 1.13 -6.93
C GLU A 99 -5.04 2.48 -7.63
N ARG A 100 -4.53 3.50 -6.93
CA ARG A 100 -4.28 4.82 -7.47
C ARG A 100 -3.29 4.77 -8.63
N MET A 101 -2.17 4.10 -8.42
CA MET A 101 -1.13 3.97 -9.43
C MET A 101 -1.63 3.20 -10.66
N LEU A 102 -2.27 2.05 -10.49
CA LEU A 102 -2.81 1.26 -11.60
C LEU A 102 -3.85 2.06 -12.39
N LYS A 103 -4.72 2.82 -11.70
CA LYS A 103 -5.68 3.71 -12.36
C LYS A 103 -4.98 4.79 -13.17
N ALA A 104 -3.95 5.43 -12.62
CA ALA A 104 -3.15 6.43 -13.32
C ALA A 104 -2.43 5.87 -14.55
N PHE A 105 -1.99 4.61 -14.49
CA PHE A 105 -1.42 3.90 -15.64
C PHE A 105 -2.46 3.42 -16.66
N GLY A 106 -3.76 3.64 -16.43
CA GLY A 106 -4.83 3.28 -17.36
C GLY A 106 -5.36 1.86 -17.22
N ALA A 107 -5.07 1.16 -16.11
CA ALA A 107 -5.70 -0.13 -15.82
C ALA A 107 -7.22 0.02 -15.59
N ASP A 108 -8.00 -0.97 -16.06
CA ASP A 108 -9.43 -1.05 -15.75
C ASP A 108 -9.64 -1.56 -14.32
N ILE A 109 -9.54 -0.62 -13.38
CA ILE A 109 -9.68 -0.87 -11.96
C ILE A 109 -10.82 -0.06 -11.37
N SER A 110 -11.63 -0.68 -10.53
CA SER A 110 -12.75 -0.04 -9.84
C SER A 110 -12.80 -0.44 -8.37
N ILE A 111 -13.21 0.50 -7.54
CA ILE A 111 -13.37 0.31 -6.09
C ILE A 111 -14.86 0.27 -5.81
N ARG A 112 -15.33 -0.74 -5.09
CA ARG A 112 -16.74 -1.02 -4.81
C ARG A 112 -16.96 -1.34 -3.34
N GLY A 113 -18.23 -1.35 -2.94
CA GLY A 113 -18.65 -1.68 -1.57
C GLY A 113 -18.40 -0.55 -0.57
N GLU A 114 -18.86 -0.76 0.65
CA GLU A 114 -18.65 0.18 1.74
C GLU A 114 -17.17 0.35 2.05
N LEU A 115 -16.74 1.58 2.27
CA LEU A 115 -15.37 1.96 2.63
C LEU A 115 -14.29 1.48 1.63
N GLY A 116 -14.67 1.19 0.36
CA GLY A 116 -13.70 0.78 -0.65
C GLY A 116 -13.06 -0.61 -0.43
N ARG A 117 -13.73 -1.50 0.29
CA ARG A 117 -13.19 -2.82 0.67
C ARG A 117 -13.17 -3.85 -0.45
N ASN A 118 -13.82 -3.58 -1.57
CA ASN A 118 -13.83 -4.46 -2.74
C ASN A 118 -13.16 -3.76 -3.92
N VAL A 119 -11.99 -4.24 -4.30
CA VAL A 119 -11.23 -3.73 -5.45
C VAL A 119 -11.29 -4.73 -6.58
N VAL A 120 -11.74 -4.27 -7.74
CA VAL A 120 -11.95 -5.10 -8.93
C VAL A 120 -11.04 -4.62 -10.05
N ILE A 121 -10.30 -5.54 -10.67
CA ILE A 121 -9.46 -5.28 -11.82
C ILE A 121 -9.83 -6.22 -12.97
N LYS A 122 -9.91 -5.67 -14.20
CA LYS A 122 -10.05 -6.46 -15.41
C LYS A 122 -8.72 -6.52 -16.15
N SER A 123 -8.47 -7.68 -16.73
CA SER A 123 -7.29 -7.88 -17.59
C SER A 123 -7.44 -7.20 -18.95
N GLY A 124 -6.33 -7.06 -19.68
CA GLY A 124 -6.33 -6.66 -21.10
C GLY A 124 -6.18 -5.16 -21.38
N GLY A 125 -6.12 -4.32 -20.35
CA GLY A 125 -5.81 -2.90 -20.50
C GLY A 125 -4.33 -2.69 -20.88
N ASN A 126 -4.07 -1.78 -21.82
CA ASN A 126 -2.71 -1.33 -22.10
C ASN A 126 -2.31 -0.28 -21.06
N LEU A 127 -1.30 -0.60 -20.27
CA LEU A 127 -0.74 0.37 -19.33
C LEU A 127 0.07 1.42 -20.08
N ILE A 128 -0.12 2.67 -19.72
CA ILE A 128 0.57 3.84 -20.29
C ILE A 128 1.57 4.35 -19.27
N GLY A 129 2.84 4.50 -19.67
CA GLY A 129 3.88 5.05 -18.80
C GLY A 129 3.51 6.44 -18.28
N GLN A 130 3.79 6.69 -17.01
CA GLN A 130 3.50 7.94 -16.34
C GLN A 130 4.76 8.56 -15.74
N ARG A 131 4.79 9.87 -15.69
CA ARG A 131 5.79 10.59 -14.90
C ARG A 131 5.34 10.55 -13.43
N ILE A 132 6.15 9.93 -12.59
CA ILE A 132 5.88 9.78 -11.16
C ILE A 132 6.91 10.58 -10.37
N LEU A 133 6.44 11.41 -9.44
CA LEU A 133 7.25 11.99 -8.38
C LEU A 133 6.99 11.16 -7.11
N ILE A 134 8.03 10.50 -6.62
CA ILE A 134 7.93 9.74 -5.36
C ILE A 134 8.00 10.72 -4.20
N PRO A 135 6.94 10.86 -3.39
CA PRO A 135 6.94 11.75 -2.25
C PRO A 135 7.78 11.21 -1.09
N GLY A 136 8.12 12.07 -0.15
CA GLY A 136 8.66 11.67 1.14
C GLY A 136 7.66 10.85 1.95
N ASP A 137 8.14 9.90 2.72
CA ASP A 137 7.30 9.06 3.57
C ASP A 137 6.83 9.84 4.82
N ILE A 138 5.52 9.97 4.97
CA ILE A 138 4.92 10.65 6.13
C ILE A 138 5.26 9.96 7.46
N SER A 139 5.48 8.65 7.47
CA SER A 139 5.90 7.93 8.67
C SER A 139 7.31 8.35 9.11
N SER A 140 8.22 8.58 8.17
CA SER A 140 9.56 9.15 8.47
C SER A 140 9.46 10.62 8.85
N ALA A 141 8.58 11.38 8.20
CA ALA A 141 8.33 12.79 8.52
C ALA A 141 7.76 12.97 9.93
N SER A 142 6.96 12.01 10.43
CA SER A 142 6.29 12.10 11.72
C SER A 142 7.26 12.34 12.89
N PHE A 143 8.45 11.78 12.87
CA PHE A 143 9.47 12.02 13.91
C PHE A 143 9.86 13.50 13.99
N TRP A 144 10.07 14.13 12.84
CA TRP A 144 10.40 15.56 12.75
C TRP A 144 9.20 16.44 13.09
N MET A 145 7.99 16.03 12.68
CA MET A 145 6.76 16.75 13.02
C MET A 145 6.54 16.79 14.54
N ILE A 146 6.69 15.65 15.21
CA ILE A 146 6.56 15.57 16.67
C ILE A 146 7.69 16.34 17.35
N ALA A 147 8.95 16.20 16.89
CA ALA A 147 10.07 16.96 17.44
C ALA A 147 9.81 18.47 17.38
N ALA A 148 9.35 18.99 16.23
CA ALA A 148 9.05 20.41 16.10
C ALA A 148 7.87 20.86 16.98
N SER A 149 6.90 19.99 17.22
CA SER A 149 5.75 20.29 18.08
C SER A 149 6.14 20.43 19.56
N ILE A 150 7.17 19.69 20.04
CA ILE A 150 7.55 19.67 21.47
C ILE A 150 8.78 20.53 21.81
N VAL A 151 9.66 20.80 20.83
CA VAL A 151 10.84 21.62 21.06
C VAL A 151 10.46 23.12 21.08
N PRO A 152 10.78 23.88 22.14
CA PRO A 152 10.44 25.30 22.21
C PRO A 152 11.04 26.11 21.07
N ASN A 153 10.28 27.08 20.57
CA ASN A 153 10.69 28.00 19.50
C ASN A 153 11.13 27.28 18.20
N SER A 154 10.54 26.11 17.93
CA SER A 154 10.85 25.32 16.75
C SER A 154 9.87 25.61 15.62
N GLU A 155 10.40 25.66 14.41
CA GLU A 155 9.65 25.70 13.17
C GLU A 155 10.34 24.78 12.16
N ILE A 156 9.57 23.92 11.47
CA ILE A 156 10.09 23.05 10.41
C ILE A 156 9.14 23.05 9.22
N LEU A 157 9.69 23.06 8.01
CA LEU A 157 8.97 22.83 6.77
C LEU A 157 9.46 21.54 6.10
N ILE A 158 8.61 20.54 6.05
CA ILE A 158 8.88 19.25 5.40
C ILE A 158 8.21 19.24 4.04
N LYS A 159 9.01 19.23 2.97
CA LYS A 159 8.52 19.38 1.59
C LYS A 159 8.25 18.03 0.93
N ASN A 160 7.29 18.03 -0.03
CA ASN A 160 6.97 16.90 -0.89
C ASN A 160 6.65 15.61 -0.10
N VAL A 161 5.83 15.71 0.93
CA VAL A 161 5.39 14.57 1.74
C VAL A 161 4.14 13.95 1.12
N GLY A 162 4.04 12.62 1.13
CA GLY A 162 2.84 11.90 0.72
C GLY A 162 1.70 12.14 1.70
N LEU A 163 0.56 12.59 1.17
CA LEU A 163 -0.64 12.93 1.94
C LEU A 163 -1.79 11.95 1.67
N ASN A 164 -1.47 10.70 1.32
CA ASN A 164 -2.49 9.69 1.09
C ASN A 164 -3.33 9.49 2.36
N PRO A 165 -4.68 9.62 2.30
CA PRO A 165 -5.57 9.50 3.46
C PRO A 165 -5.47 8.16 4.20
N THR A 166 -4.99 7.11 3.54
CA THR A 166 -4.75 5.81 4.16
C THR A 166 -3.44 5.73 4.96
N ARG A 167 -2.64 6.83 4.96
CA ARG A 167 -1.33 6.96 5.61
C ARG A 167 -1.23 8.14 6.57
N THR A 168 -2.19 9.06 6.53
CA THR A 168 -2.14 10.32 7.28
C THR A 168 -2.69 10.23 8.70
N GLY A 169 -2.71 9.04 9.31
CA GLY A 169 -3.17 8.86 10.70
C GLY A 169 -2.44 9.77 11.69
N ILE A 170 -1.15 10.05 11.45
CA ILE A 170 -0.38 10.97 12.29
C ILE A 170 -0.98 12.39 12.32
N LEU A 171 -1.55 12.87 11.21
CA LEU A 171 -2.21 14.18 11.17
C LEU A 171 -3.47 14.19 12.05
N ASN A 172 -4.25 13.11 12.04
CA ASN A 172 -5.40 12.96 12.93
C ASN A 172 -4.98 12.97 14.41
N VAL A 173 -3.85 12.34 14.74
CA VAL A 173 -3.28 12.38 16.11
C VAL A 173 -2.87 13.79 16.46
N MET A 174 -2.15 14.47 15.57
CA MET A 174 -1.70 15.86 15.78
C MET A 174 -2.88 16.83 15.97
N ASP A 175 -3.96 16.68 15.18
CA ASP A 175 -5.20 17.45 15.34
C ASP A 175 -5.81 17.25 16.72
N SER A 176 -5.95 15.98 17.15
CA SER A 176 -6.51 15.62 18.44
C SER A 176 -5.66 16.13 19.61
N MET A 177 -4.35 16.14 19.47
CA MET A 177 -3.41 16.68 20.46
C MET A 177 -3.34 18.21 20.43
N GLY A 178 -3.91 18.86 19.41
CA GLY A 178 -3.90 20.31 19.24
C GLY A 178 -2.55 20.85 18.76
N CYS A 179 -1.80 20.06 17.99
CA CYS A 179 -0.54 20.48 17.41
C CYS A 179 -0.74 21.62 16.40
N ASN A 180 0.22 22.55 16.38
CA ASN A 180 0.23 23.67 15.45
C ASN A 180 0.95 23.27 14.15
N TYR A 181 0.18 22.92 13.12
CA TYR A 181 0.72 22.59 11.80
C TYR A 181 -0.18 23.09 10.67
N GLU A 182 0.37 23.21 9.49
CA GLU A 182 -0.31 23.63 8.27
C GLU A 182 0.15 22.79 7.08
N ILE A 183 -0.77 22.43 6.18
CA ILE A 183 -0.48 21.73 4.93
C ILE A 183 -0.45 22.75 3.79
N LEU A 184 0.66 22.82 3.09
CA LEU A 184 0.96 23.76 2.01
C LEU A 184 1.19 23.03 0.69
N ASP A 185 1.10 23.76 -0.43
CA ASP A 185 1.49 23.31 -1.77
C ASP A 185 0.88 21.95 -2.16
N GLN A 186 -0.40 21.72 -1.84
CA GLN A 186 -1.06 20.45 -2.14
C GLN A 186 -1.24 20.28 -3.65
N SER A 187 -0.89 19.08 -4.13
CA SER A 187 -1.07 18.65 -5.52
C SER A 187 -1.34 17.16 -5.60
N THR A 188 -1.70 16.68 -6.79
CA THR A 188 -1.91 15.23 -7.02
C THR A 188 -1.09 14.81 -8.24
N ILE A 189 -0.22 13.81 -8.07
CA ILE A 189 0.63 13.26 -9.14
C ILE A 189 0.38 11.77 -9.24
N ALA A 190 0.00 11.31 -10.43
CA ALA A 190 -0.35 9.91 -10.70
C ALA A 190 -1.37 9.32 -9.68
N GLY A 191 -2.35 10.15 -9.25
CA GLY A 191 -3.38 9.76 -8.29
C GLY A 191 -2.97 9.83 -6.81
N GLU A 192 -1.70 10.13 -6.50
CA GLU A 192 -1.22 10.29 -5.12
C GLU A 192 -1.21 11.77 -4.71
N PRO A 193 -1.87 12.12 -3.60
CA PRO A 193 -1.80 13.46 -3.03
C PRO A 193 -0.45 13.67 -2.35
N ILE A 194 0.15 14.82 -2.61
CA ILE A 194 1.41 15.28 -2.03
C ILE A 194 1.29 16.72 -1.59
N GLY A 195 2.11 17.14 -0.63
CA GLY A 195 2.17 18.53 -0.17
C GLY A 195 3.38 18.78 0.71
N SER A 196 3.46 19.99 1.24
CA SER A 196 4.44 20.38 2.26
C SER A 196 3.74 20.50 3.61
N ILE A 197 4.40 20.11 4.69
CA ILE A 197 3.87 20.22 6.06
C ILE A 197 4.76 21.17 6.84
N LYS A 198 4.19 22.26 7.27
CA LYS A 198 4.83 23.20 8.19
C LYS A 198 4.36 22.89 9.59
N VAL A 199 5.29 22.75 10.53
CA VAL A 199 4.98 22.48 11.95
C VAL A 199 5.70 23.48 12.82
N ASN A 200 4.99 24.01 13.82
CA ASN A 200 5.53 24.93 14.79
C ASN A 200 5.41 24.34 16.21
N THR A 201 6.20 24.86 17.14
CA THR A 201 6.06 24.53 18.57
C THR A 201 4.62 24.71 19.03
N THR A 202 4.15 23.77 19.85
CA THR A 202 2.82 23.81 20.47
C THR A 202 2.97 23.84 21.99
N ASN A 203 2.48 24.92 22.62
CA ASN A 203 2.65 25.12 24.06
C ASN A 203 1.72 24.26 24.93
N ASN A 204 0.54 23.89 24.41
CA ASN A 204 -0.51 23.20 25.18
C ASN A 204 -0.97 21.94 24.45
N LEU A 205 -0.13 20.90 24.44
CA LEU A 205 -0.49 19.61 23.90
C LEU A 205 -1.48 18.89 24.82
N ARG A 206 -2.47 18.25 24.21
CA ARG A 206 -3.47 17.42 24.89
C ARG A 206 -3.10 15.95 24.80
N SER A 207 -3.45 15.19 25.82
CA SER A 207 -3.37 13.72 25.72
C SER A 207 -4.43 13.19 24.76
N PHE A 208 -4.10 12.12 24.05
CA PHE A 208 -4.99 11.45 23.12
C PHE A 208 -4.79 9.94 23.16
N THR A 209 -5.88 9.18 23.14
CA THR A 209 -5.85 7.72 23.06
C THR A 209 -5.94 7.27 21.61
N ILE A 210 -4.99 6.47 21.17
CA ILE A 210 -4.95 5.94 19.80
C ILE A 210 -5.64 4.57 19.81
N GLU A 211 -6.79 4.47 19.14
CA GLU A 211 -7.56 3.24 19.04
C GLU A 211 -8.38 3.15 17.74
N GLY A 212 -8.90 1.97 17.43
CA GLY A 212 -9.83 1.77 16.31
C GLY A 212 -9.21 1.99 14.94
N ASP A 213 -9.97 2.62 14.06
CA ASP A 213 -9.66 2.78 12.62
C ASP A 213 -8.47 3.69 12.29
N ILE A 214 -7.92 4.38 13.29
CA ILE A 214 -6.72 5.21 13.09
C ILE A 214 -5.45 4.35 13.06
N LEU A 215 -5.41 3.23 13.80
CA LEU A 215 -4.23 2.36 13.91
C LEU A 215 -3.68 1.90 12.56
N PRO A 216 -4.49 1.38 11.61
CA PRO A 216 -3.99 0.99 10.29
C PRO A 216 -3.40 2.12 9.46
N LYS A 217 -3.76 3.39 9.77
CA LYS A 217 -3.26 4.58 9.07
C LYS A 217 -1.94 5.10 9.63
N LEU A 218 -1.51 4.57 10.77
CA LEU A 218 -0.27 4.95 11.46
C LEU A 218 0.89 3.97 11.18
N ILE A 219 0.59 2.77 10.65
CA ILE A 219 1.55 1.67 10.50
C ILE A 219 2.01 1.51 9.04
#